data_033a4093156a1d28ced88baf7f03e6f5
#
_entry.id   033a4093156a1d28ced88baf7f03e6f5
#
_cell.length_a   1.000
_cell.length_b   1.000
_cell.length_c   1.000
_cell.angle_alpha   90.00
_cell.angle_beta   90.00
_cell.angle_gamma   90.00
#
_symmetry.space_group_name_H-M   'P 1'
#
loop_
_entity.id
_entity.type
_entity.pdbx_description
1 polymer ?
#
loop_
_entity_poly.entity_id
_entity_poly.type
_entity_poly.pdbx_seq_one_letter_code
_entity_poly.pdbx_strand_id
1 'polypeptide(L)'
;NKRASVVNVLGEVYTPTQVPVTPSGLKLLPALALAGGSRYPNYETLITLQRAGRVEHTRLSTVLKNPRENIQLAPGDDLYVVRDQRAFVVLGATPAPGAIGGQNNRRLPFEADNLTLAEAVAKAGGLDSTRSDVKSIFLFRLVPRAHVRQLGVDISAYPYPVIPTVFTVELSGVQGFFIANNFYMQHRDIIYVSDSASVDLMKFLAIIQSITSTARGTVGLAQDIKDLVQ
;
A
#
# COMPACT_ATOMS: atom_id res chain seq x y z
N ASN A 1 -16.87 -37.06 21.94
CA ASN A 1 -16.93 -35.65 21.58
C ASN A 1 -16.44 -35.51 20.15
N LYS A 2 -17.33 -35.59 19.15
CA LYS A 2 -17.02 -35.13 17.78
C LYS A 2 -16.93 -33.61 17.88
N ARG A 3 -15.70 -33.05 17.97
CA ARG A 3 -15.51 -31.62 17.68
C ARG A 3 -16.09 -31.38 16.29
N ALA A 4 -17.04 -30.47 16.19
CA ALA A 4 -17.61 -30.11 14.90
C ALA A 4 -16.47 -29.75 13.96
N SER A 5 -16.37 -30.46 12.82
CA SER A 5 -15.37 -30.17 11.78
C SER A 5 -15.79 -28.92 11.03
N VAL A 6 -15.59 -27.76 11.65
CA VAL A 6 -16.03 -26.46 11.11
C VAL A 6 -14.85 -25.50 10.94
N VAL A 7 -15.01 -24.57 10.03
CA VAL A 7 -14.18 -23.37 9.85
C VAL A 7 -15.05 -22.16 10.21
N ASN A 8 -14.52 -21.25 10.99
CA ASN A 8 -15.22 -20.01 11.31
C ASN A 8 -14.87 -18.97 10.23
N VAL A 9 -15.90 -18.30 9.67
CA VAL A 9 -15.71 -17.16 8.77
C VAL A 9 -16.32 -15.93 9.42
N LEU A 10 -15.48 -14.97 9.75
CA LEU A 10 -15.79 -13.84 10.62
C LEU A 10 -15.35 -12.52 9.97
N GLY A 11 -15.79 -11.39 10.57
CA GLY A 11 -15.40 -10.04 10.16
C GLY A 11 -16.29 -9.45 9.08
N GLU A 12 -15.71 -8.79 8.10
CA GLU A 12 -16.39 -8.00 7.07
C GLU A 12 -16.96 -8.86 5.93
N VAL A 13 -17.74 -9.88 6.30
CA VAL A 13 -18.56 -10.70 5.40
C VAL A 13 -20.04 -10.39 5.57
N TYR A 14 -20.87 -10.71 4.57
CA TYR A 14 -22.31 -10.44 4.69
C TYR A 14 -22.96 -11.27 5.82
N THR A 15 -22.55 -12.53 6.00
CA THR A 15 -23.12 -13.44 7.00
C THR A 15 -21.99 -14.20 7.71
N PRO A 16 -21.45 -13.67 8.82
CA PRO A 16 -20.49 -14.43 9.63
C PRO A 16 -21.09 -15.78 10.03
N THR A 17 -20.35 -16.87 9.78
CA THR A 17 -20.89 -18.21 9.94
C THR A 17 -19.82 -19.25 10.22
N GLN A 18 -20.26 -20.41 10.71
CA GLN A 18 -19.45 -21.62 10.81
C GLN A 18 -19.74 -22.52 9.61
N VAL A 19 -18.71 -22.83 8.84
CA VAL A 19 -18.84 -23.66 7.63
C VAL A 19 -18.34 -25.07 7.92
N PRO A 20 -19.15 -26.11 7.73
CA PRO A 20 -18.70 -27.49 7.94
C PRO A 20 -17.69 -27.90 6.89
N VAL A 21 -16.59 -28.52 7.32
CA VAL A 21 -15.61 -29.15 6.43
C VAL A 21 -16.15 -30.52 6.01
N THR A 22 -16.44 -30.64 4.73
CA THR A 22 -16.94 -31.91 4.15
C THR A 22 -15.80 -32.89 3.88
N PRO A 23 -16.08 -34.23 3.70
CA PRO A 23 -15.06 -35.17 3.31
C PRO A 23 -14.36 -34.86 1.98
N SER A 24 -15.04 -34.12 1.08
CA SER A 24 -14.45 -33.61 -0.17
C SER A 24 -13.53 -32.41 0.05
N GLY A 25 -13.46 -31.91 1.28
CA GLY A 25 -12.70 -30.74 1.66
C GLY A 25 -13.47 -29.44 1.55
N LEU A 26 -12.86 -28.36 2.01
CA LEU A 26 -13.37 -26.99 1.92
C LEU A 26 -12.21 -26.07 1.55
N LYS A 27 -12.35 -25.31 0.48
CA LYS A 27 -11.37 -24.29 0.09
C LYS A 27 -11.78 -22.91 0.57
N LEU A 28 -10.83 -21.97 0.58
CA LEU A 28 -11.00 -20.62 1.08
C LEU A 28 -12.13 -19.84 0.36
N LEU A 29 -12.15 -19.83 -0.98
CA LEU A 29 -13.19 -19.12 -1.73
C LEU A 29 -14.59 -19.71 -1.54
N PRO A 30 -14.82 -21.03 -1.59
CA PRO A 30 -16.09 -21.63 -1.20
C PRO A 30 -16.54 -21.28 0.22
N ALA A 31 -15.63 -21.28 1.19
CA ALA A 31 -15.96 -20.88 2.57
C ALA A 31 -16.41 -19.43 2.64
N LEU A 32 -15.70 -18.53 1.96
CA LEU A 32 -16.07 -17.13 1.87
C LEU A 32 -17.42 -16.94 1.16
N ALA A 33 -17.69 -17.70 0.09
CA ALA A 33 -18.96 -17.66 -0.63
C ALA A 33 -20.14 -18.07 0.24
N LEU A 34 -19.97 -19.10 1.09
CA LEU A 34 -20.99 -19.55 2.05
C LEU A 34 -21.27 -18.51 3.14
N ALA A 35 -20.31 -17.64 3.44
CA ALA A 35 -20.47 -16.47 4.31
C ALA A 35 -21.06 -15.23 3.57
N GLY A 36 -21.55 -15.41 2.33
CA GLY A 36 -22.11 -14.34 1.50
C GLY A 36 -21.08 -13.46 0.79
N GLY A 37 -19.78 -13.78 0.88
CA GLY A 37 -18.71 -12.98 0.31
C GLY A 37 -18.26 -11.82 1.19
N SER A 38 -17.30 -11.03 0.70
CA SER A 38 -16.81 -9.83 1.36
C SER A 38 -17.74 -8.64 1.14
N ARG A 39 -17.90 -7.78 2.15
CA ARG A 39 -18.62 -6.50 2.05
C ARG A 39 -17.88 -5.43 1.25
N TYR A 40 -16.59 -5.60 1.08
CA TYR A 40 -15.72 -4.63 0.40
C TYR A 40 -15.16 -5.20 -0.91
N PRO A 41 -14.73 -4.35 -1.83
CA PRO A 41 -14.06 -4.79 -3.05
C PRO A 41 -12.84 -5.67 -2.76
N ASN A 42 -12.52 -6.58 -3.67
CA ASN A 42 -11.43 -7.55 -3.52
C ASN A 42 -10.07 -6.90 -3.26
N TYR A 43 -9.81 -5.71 -3.81
CA TYR A 43 -8.56 -4.95 -3.61
C TYR A 43 -8.46 -4.25 -2.24
N GLU A 44 -9.57 -4.13 -1.50
CA GLU A 44 -9.62 -3.61 -0.12
C GLU A 44 -9.81 -4.74 0.91
N THR A 45 -10.00 -5.97 0.48
CA THR A 45 -10.27 -7.10 1.36
C THR A 45 -9.00 -7.86 1.67
N LEU A 46 -8.61 -7.89 2.94
CA LEU A 46 -7.56 -8.74 3.48
C LEU A 46 -8.20 -9.94 4.18
N ILE A 47 -7.72 -11.12 3.87
CA ILE A 47 -8.11 -12.37 4.51
C ILE A 47 -6.98 -12.79 5.42
N THR A 48 -7.30 -12.99 6.68
CA THR A 48 -6.40 -13.52 7.70
C THR A 48 -6.82 -14.94 8.04
N LEU A 49 -5.95 -15.90 7.82
CA LEU A 49 -6.13 -17.28 8.24
C LEU A 49 -5.36 -17.51 9.55
N GLN A 50 -6.07 -17.93 10.57
CA GLN A 50 -5.47 -18.41 11.80
C GLN A 50 -5.62 -19.93 11.87
N ARG A 51 -4.49 -20.64 11.93
CA ARG A 51 -4.40 -22.10 11.98
C ARG A 51 -3.35 -22.55 12.98
N ALA A 52 -3.72 -23.29 13.99
CA ALA A 52 -2.80 -23.86 14.98
C ALA A 52 -1.79 -22.86 15.57
N GLY A 53 -2.26 -21.62 15.86
CA GLY A 53 -1.43 -20.56 16.42
C GLY A 53 -0.56 -19.79 15.39
N ARG A 54 -0.64 -20.15 14.12
CA ARG A 54 -0.01 -19.43 13.02
C ARG A 54 -1.04 -18.49 12.39
N VAL A 55 -0.57 -17.32 11.96
CA VAL A 55 -1.38 -16.31 11.31
C VAL A 55 -0.77 -15.99 9.96
N GLU A 56 -1.57 -16.12 8.91
CA GLU A 56 -1.18 -15.81 7.54
C GLU A 56 -2.16 -14.81 6.93
N HIS A 57 -1.67 -13.95 6.07
CA HIS A 57 -2.47 -12.90 5.46
C HIS A 57 -2.38 -12.96 3.94
N THR A 58 -3.51 -12.80 3.28
CA THR A 58 -3.55 -12.65 1.81
C THR A 58 -4.67 -11.71 1.40
N ARG A 59 -4.51 -11.02 0.27
CA ARG A 59 -5.60 -10.22 -0.31
C ARG A 59 -6.56 -11.10 -1.08
N LEU A 60 -7.84 -10.80 -0.99
CA LEU A 60 -8.86 -11.50 -1.76
C LEU A 60 -8.56 -11.44 -3.27
N SER A 61 -8.08 -10.29 -3.75
CA SER A 61 -7.67 -10.14 -5.15
C SER A 61 -6.53 -11.06 -5.57
N THR A 62 -5.58 -11.34 -4.68
CA THR A 62 -4.50 -12.31 -4.91
C THR A 62 -5.05 -13.73 -5.04
N VAL A 63 -5.96 -14.12 -4.14
CA VAL A 63 -6.60 -15.44 -4.17
C VAL A 63 -7.42 -15.63 -5.45
N LEU A 64 -8.09 -14.58 -5.93
CA LEU A 64 -8.88 -14.63 -7.16
C LEU A 64 -8.00 -14.73 -8.42
N LYS A 65 -6.83 -14.06 -8.43
CA LYS A 65 -5.89 -14.07 -9.56
C LYS A 65 -5.01 -15.31 -9.61
N ASN A 66 -4.71 -15.91 -8.45
CA ASN A 66 -3.83 -17.07 -8.34
C ASN A 66 -4.58 -18.26 -7.71
N PRO A 67 -4.98 -19.27 -8.50
CA PRO A 67 -5.70 -20.43 -7.99
C PRO A 67 -4.93 -21.23 -6.91
N ARG A 68 -3.60 -21.08 -6.82
CA ARG A 68 -2.79 -21.75 -5.78
C ARG A 68 -3.00 -21.15 -4.39
N GLU A 69 -3.39 -19.88 -4.33
CA GLU A 69 -3.73 -19.18 -3.08
C GLU A 69 -5.10 -19.58 -2.53
N ASN A 70 -5.96 -20.24 -3.35
CA ASN A 70 -7.22 -20.79 -2.90
C ASN A 70 -6.99 -22.12 -2.18
N ILE A 71 -6.38 -22.04 -1.01
CA ILE A 71 -5.90 -23.15 -0.22
C ILE A 71 -7.03 -23.98 0.39
N GLN A 72 -6.70 -25.22 0.77
CA GLN A 72 -7.57 -26.10 1.51
C GLN A 72 -7.63 -25.69 3.00
N LEU A 73 -8.82 -25.52 3.52
CA LEU A 73 -9.06 -25.24 4.93
C LEU A 73 -9.14 -26.53 5.75
N ALA A 74 -8.74 -26.43 7.00
CA ALA A 74 -8.79 -27.53 7.96
C ALA A 74 -9.82 -27.24 9.07
N PRO A 75 -10.37 -28.28 9.71
CA PRO A 75 -11.22 -28.09 10.89
C PRO A 75 -10.51 -27.30 11.99
N GLY A 76 -11.20 -26.27 12.50
CA GLY A 76 -10.65 -25.39 13.53
C GLY A 76 -9.88 -24.18 12.99
N ASP A 77 -9.88 -23.97 11.66
CA ASP A 77 -9.39 -22.73 11.07
C ASP A 77 -10.34 -21.58 11.35
N ASP A 78 -9.77 -20.41 11.59
CA ASP A 78 -10.49 -19.13 11.67
C ASP A 78 -10.10 -18.26 10.50
N LEU A 79 -11.08 -17.85 9.69
CA LEU A 79 -10.93 -16.87 8.63
C LEU A 79 -11.50 -15.53 9.09
N TYR A 80 -10.64 -14.54 9.24
CA TYR A 80 -11.04 -13.17 9.51
C TYR A 80 -10.94 -12.36 8.21
N VAL A 81 -12.05 -11.80 7.80
CA VAL A 81 -12.11 -10.91 6.65
C VAL A 81 -12.15 -9.48 7.17
N VAL A 82 -11.16 -8.66 6.79
CA VAL A 82 -11.06 -7.29 7.24
C VAL A 82 -10.88 -6.33 6.06
N ARG A 83 -11.33 -5.09 6.24
CA ARG A 83 -11.05 -4.04 5.28
C ARG A 83 -9.64 -3.50 5.49
N ASP A 84 -8.82 -3.57 4.46
CA ASP A 84 -7.48 -2.97 4.43
C ASP A 84 -7.41 -1.96 3.28
N GLN A 85 -7.84 -0.73 3.55
CA GLN A 85 -7.83 0.35 2.58
C GLN A 85 -6.45 0.96 2.45
N ARG A 86 -5.76 0.63 1.36
CA ARG A 86 -4.50 1.27 1.00
C ARG A 86 -4.74 2.72 0.61
N ALA A 87 -3.81 3.59 0.97
CA ALA A 87 -3.85 5.00 0.63
C ALA A 87 -2.44 5.54 0.39
N PHE A 88 -2.36 6.63 -0.34
CA PHE A 88 -1.15 7.43 -0.56
C PHE A 88 -1.45 8.90 -0.26
N VAL A 89 -0.41 9.69 -0.14
CA VAL A 89 -0.50 11.13 0.14
C VAL A 89 0.02 11.89 -1.07
N VAL A 90 -0.65 12.97 -1.42
CA VAL A 90 -0.20 13.90 -2.47
C VAL A 90 -0.04 15.28 -1.87
N LEU A 91 1.11 15.90 -2.14
CA LEU A 91 1.53 17.20 -1.67
C LEU A 91 1.99 18.08 -2.84
N GLY A 92 1.98 19.39 -2.68
CA GLY A 92 2.56 20.34 -3.62
C GLY A 92 1.57 20.87 -4.67
N ALA A 93 2.06 21.12 -5.88
CA ALA A 93 1.36 21.82 -6.94
C ALA A 93 0.38 20.92 -7.71
N THR A 94 -0.68 20.47 -7.04
CA THR A 94 -1.81 19.80 -7.69
C THR A 94 -3.05 20.66 -7.62
N PRO A 95 -3.88 20.74 -8.69
CA PRO A 95 -5.13 21.49 -8.65
C PRO A 95 -6.06 20.94 -7.58
N ALA A 96 -6.70 21.82 -6.79
CA ALA A 96 -7.79 21.38 -5.93
C ALA A 96 -9.06 21.28 -6.74
N PRO A 97 -9.88 20.24 -6.61
CA PRO A 97 -11.26 20.33 -6.99
C PRO A 97 -11.93 21.42 -6.14
N GLY A 98 -12.21 22.57 -6.79
CA GLY A 98 -12.96 23.67 -6.18
C GLY A 98 -12.20 24.61 -5.25
N ALA A 99 -10.86 24.60 -5.17
CA ALA A 99 -10.10 25.59 -4.39
C ALA A 99 -9.36 26.56 -5.30
N ILE A 100 -9.63 27.83 -5.10
CA ILE A 100 -8.85 28.95 -5.68
C ILE A 100 -7.67 29.18 -4.73
N GLY A 101 -6.44 28.80 -5.15
CA GLY A 101 -5.21 29.27 -4.51
C GLY A 101 -4.66 28.46 -3.31
N GLY A 102 -5.10 27.24 -3.04
CA GLY A 102 -4.61 26.43 -1.91
C GLY A 102 -3.61 25.34 -2.29
N GLN A 103 -2.59 25.11 -1.44
CA GLN A 103 -1.81 23.88 -1.48
C GLN A 103 -2.71 22.71 -1.04
N ASN A 104 -2.80 21.67 -1.88
CA ASN A 104 -3.66 20.52 -1.60
C ASN A 104 -2.87 19.34 -1.08
N ASN A 105 -2.84 19.24 0.22
CA ASN A 105 -2.35 18.06 0.89
C ASN A 105 -3.51 17.05 1.03
N ARG A 106 -3.48 15.93 0.31
CA ARG A 106 -4.55 14.95 0.33
C ARG A 106 -4.05 13.54 0.58
N ARG A 107 -4.79 12.83 1.39
CA ARG A 107 -4.69 11.38 1.50
C ARG A 107 -5.76 10.77 0.61
N LEU A 108 -5.33 10.02 -0.42
CA LEU A 108 -6.20 9.42 -1.43
C LEU A 108 -6.17 7.89 -1.30
N PRO A 109 -7.34 7.22 -1.32
CA PRO A 109 -7.38 5.76 -1.31
C PRO A 109 -7.02 5.17 -2.67
N PHE A 110 -6.53 3.93 -2.63
CA PHE A 110 -6.48 3.08 -3.82
C PHE A 110 -7.90 2.65 -4.19
N GLU A 111 -8.21 2.64 -5.48
CA GLU A 111 -9.49 2.17 -6.03
C GLU A 111 -9.28 0.96 -6.94
N ALA A 112 -8.08 0.42 -6.96
CA ALA A 112 -7.68 -0.76 -7.72
C ALA A 112 -6.56 -1.52 -7.00
N ASP A 113 -6.32 -2.76 -7.41
CA ASP A 113 -5.19 -3.55 -6.91
C ASP A 113 -3.85 -2.91 -7.23
N ASN A 114 -3.71 -2.48 -8.48
CA ASN A 114 -2.52 -1.82 -8.99
C ASN A 114 -2.91 -0.41 -9.41
N LEU A 115 -2.32 0.57 -8.79
CA LEU A 115 -2.45 1.98 -9.12
C LEU A 115 -1.09 2.45 -9.62
N THR A 116 -1.03 3.04 -10.80
CA THR A 116 0.20 3.61 -11.35
C THR A 116 0.44 5.02 -10.83
N LEU A 117 1.67 5.51 -10.92
CA LEU A 117 2.00 6.90 -10.58
C LEU A 117 1.21 7.89 -11.45
N ALA A 118 1.04 7.60 -12.74
CA ALA A 118 0.25 8.43 -13.64
C ALA A 118 -1.22 8.52 -13.19
N GLU A 119 -1.84 7.39 -12.84
CA GLU A 119 -3.22 7.36 -12.32
C GLU A 119 -3.33 8.06 -10.97
N ALA A 120 -2.33 7.90 -10.08
CA ALA A 120 -2.30 8.58 -8.79
C ALA A 120 -2.24 10.10 -8.93
N VAL A 121 -1.43 10.60 -9.87
CA VAL A 121 -1.37 12.04 -10.20
C VAL A 121 -2.69 12.52 -10.82
N ALA A 122 -3.26 11.77 -11.76
CA ALA A 122 -4.56 12.10 -12.35
C ALA A 122 -5.67 12.16 -11.29
N LYS A 123 -5.69 11.19 -10.36
CA LYS A 123 -6.62 11.16 -9.21
C LYS A 123 -6.44 12.36 -8.28
N ALA A 124 -5.23 12.89 -8.16
CA ALA A 124 -4.93 14.08 -7.39
C ALA A 124 -5.37 15.39 -8.08
N GLY A 125 -5.95 15.31 -9.28
CA GLY A 125 -6.39 16.45 -10.09
C GLY A 125 -5.46 16.77 -11.25
N GLY A 126 -4.45 15.95 -11.50
CA GLY A 126 -3.45 16.14 -12.55
C GLY A 126 -2.35 17.12 -12.16
N LEU A 127 -1.69 17.65 -13.15
CA LEU A 127 -0.66 18.68 -13.02
C LEU A 127 -1.27 20.05 -13.29
N ASP A 128 -0.97 21.03 -12.44
CA ASP A 128 -1.43 22.40 -12.67
C ASP A 128 -0.60 23.08 -13.78
N SER A 129 -1.14 23.11 -14.99
CA SER A 129 -0.48 23.72 -16.15
C SER A 129 -0.34 25.24 -16.08
N THR A 130 -1.02 25.90 -15.15
CA THR A 130 -0.92 27.36 -14.94
C THR A 130 0.32 27.73 -14.13
N ARG A 131 0.87 26.78 -13.39
CA ARG A 131 2.15 26.89 -12.67
C ARG A 131 3.24 26.26 -13.53
N SER A 132 3.71 26.96 -14.49
CA SER A 132 4.35 26.59 -15.75
C SER A 132 5.61 25.72 -15.74
N ASP A 133 6.05 25.15 -14.63
CA ASP A 133 7.28 24.38 -14.55
C ASP A 133 7.16 23.05 -13.77
N VAL A 134 5.99 22.40 -13.81
CA VAL A 134 5.84 21.06 -13.24
C VAL A 134 6.66 20.07 -14.09
N LYS A 135 7.94 19.97 -13.78
CA LYS A 135 8.86 19.07 -14.49
C LYS A 135 9.12 17.79 -13.74
N SER A 136 8.95 17.80 -12.41
CA SER A 136 9.38 16.68 -11.59
C SER A 136 8.35 16.26 -10.57
N ILE A 137 8.13 14.96 -10.50
CA ILE A 137 7.39 14.31 -9.42
C ILE A 137 8.41 13.60 -8.55
N PHE A 138 8.34 13.84 -7.25
CA PHE A 138 9.12 13.12 -6.26
C PHE A 138 8.20 12.15 -5.52
N LEU A 139 8.57 10.87 -5.53
CA LEU A 139 7.86 9.84 -4.80
C LEU A 139 8.75 9.35 -3.66
N PHE A 140 8.25 9.48 -2.45
CA PHE A 140 8.91 9.06 -1.22
C PHE A 140 8.33 7.71 -0.78
N ARG A 141 9.21 6.76 -0.57
CA ARG A 141 8.84 5.39 -0.19
C ARG A 141 9.87 4.79 0.76
N LEU A 142 9.42 4.01 1.73
CA LEU A 142 10.27 3.13 2.51
C LEU A 142 10.51 1.84 1.72
N VAL A 143 11.73 1.63 1.25
CA VAL A 143 12.08 0.49 0.40
C VAL A 143 12.90 -0.53 1.19
N PRO A 144 12.57 -1.84 1.14
CA PRO A 144 13.38 -2.86 1.78
C PRO A 144 14.84 -2.79 1.31
N ARG A 145 15.79 -2.89 2.27
CA ARG A 145 17.23 -2.79 2.02
C ARG A 145 17.71 -3.68 0.88
N ALA A 146 17.14 -4.91 0.77
CA ALA A 146 17.49 -5.85 -0.29
C ALA A 146 17.19 -5.28 -1.68
N HIS A 147 16.05 -4.59 -1.85
CA HIS A 147 15.67 -4.00 -3.14
C HIS A 147 16.52 -2.78 -3.49
N VAL A 148 16.85 -1.91 -2.51
CA VAL A 148 17.74 -0.75 -2.77
C VAL A 148 19.11 -1.21 -3.22
N ARG A 149 19.64 -2.31 -2.63
CA ARG A 149 20.91 -2.91 -3.05
C ARG A 149 20.87 -3.39 -4.50
N GLN A 150 19.74 -3.94 -4.96
CA GLN A 150 19.58 -4.37 -6.36
C GLN A 150 19.59 -3.19 -7.35
N LEU A 151 19.27 -1.98 -6.90
CA LEU A 151 19.37 -0.76 -7.70
C LEU A 151 20.81 -0.23 -7.83
N GLY A 152 21.79 -0.88 -7.22
CA GLY A 152 23.19 -0.48 -7.29
C GLY A 152 23.56 0.71 -6.41
N VAL A 153 22.67 1.12 -5.50
CA VAL A 153 22.90 2.27 -4.59
C VAL A 153 23.76 1.82 -3.41
N ASP A 154 24.79 2.59 -3.07
CA ASP A 154 25.58 2.36 -1.85
C ASP A 154 24.75 2.75 -0.62
N ILE A 155 24.42 1.75 0.17
CA ILE A 155 23.64 1.86 1.40
C ILE A 155 24.43 1.43 2.65
N SER A 156 25.76 1.42 2.57
CA SER A 156 26.63 1.02 3.68
C SER A 156 26.41 1.88 4.93
N ALA A 157 26.15 3.18 4.74
CA ALA A 157 25.90 4.14 5.81
C ALA A 157 24.53 3.97 6.50
N TYR A 158 23.62 3.14 5.95
CA TYR A 158 22.26 2.96 6.47
C TYR A 158 22.05 1.54 7.00
N PRO A 159 22.18 1.29 8.31
CA PRO A 159 22.09 -0.07 8.88
C PRO A 159 20.64 -0.61 9.01
N TYR A 160 19.64 0.16 8.60
CA TYR A 160 18.23 -0.16 8.80
C TYR A 160 17.69 -1.17 7.78
N PRO A 161 16.69 -1.99 8.13
CA PRO A 161 16.08 -2.98 7.25
C PRO A 161 15.29 -2.34 6.10
N VAL A 162 14.78 -1.11 6.29
CA VAL A 162 14.11 -0.30 5.27
C VAL A 162 14.83 1.03 5.10
N ILE A 163 14.91 1.49 3.86
CA ILE A 163 15.67 2.69 3.47
C ILE A 163 14.67 3.73 2.93
N PRO A 164 14.63 4.95 3.51
CA PRO A 164 13.91 6.06 2.92
C PRO A 164 14.49 6.37 1.53
N THR A 165 13.66 6.21 0.52
CA THR A 165 14.08 6.34 -0.89
C THR A 165 13.21 7.37 -1.59
N VAL A 166 13.84 8.22 -2.39
CA VAL A 166 13.16 9.19 -3.25
C VAL A 166 13.34 8.78 -4.70
N PHE A 167 12.23 8.55 -5.39
CA PHE A 167 12.21 8.35 -6.84
C PHE A 167 11.82 9.67 -7.50
N THR A 168 12.59 10.08 -8.49
CA THR A 168 12.29 11.28 -9.29
C THR A 168 11.82 10.87 -10.67
N VAL A 169 10.67 11.38 -11.09
CA VAL A 169 10.13 11.17 -12.44
C VAL A 169 9.94 12.53 -13.09
N GLU A 170 10.66 12.75 -14.20
CA GLU A 170 10.50 13.96 -15.01
C GLU A 170 9.40 13.74 -16.04
N LEU A 171 8.36 14.58 -16.01
CA LEU A 171 7.23 14.54 -16.95
C LEU A 171 7.37 15.52 -18.12
N SER A 172 8.57 16.08 -18.33
CA SER A 172 8.84 17.02 -19.40
C SER A 172 8.84 16.40 -20.81
N GLY A 173 8.86 15.07 -20.89
CA GLY A 173 8.88 14.32 -22.16
C GLY A 173 8.03 13.07 -22.15
N VAL A 174 7.80 12.53 -23.33
CA VAL A 174 6.99 11.32 -23.55
C VAL A 174 7.49 10.13 -22.70
N GLN A 175 8.80 10.00 -22.52
CA GLN A 175 9.40 8.92 -21.74
C GLN A 175 8.97 8.97 -20.26
N GLY A 176 8.87 10.15 -19.66
CA GLY A 176 8.41 10.31 -18.27
C GLY A 176 6.99 9.82 -18.04
N PHE A 177 6.09 10.05 -19.02
CA PHE A 177 4.73 9.52 -18.96
C PHE A 177 4.69 7.99 -19.04
N PHE A 178 5.52 7.37 -19.90
CA PHE A 178 5.63 5.91 -19.94
C PHE A 178 6.18 5.33 -18.64
N ILE A 179 7.19 5.97 -18.04
CA ILE A 179 7.72 5.57 -16.73
C ILE A 179 6.64 5.67 -15.68
N ALA A 180 5.94 6.82 -15.58
CA ALA A 180 4.88 7.03 -14.61
C ALA A 180 3.72 6.03 -14.76
N ASN A 181 3.40 5.63 -16.00
CA ASN A 181 2.34 4.65 -16.28
C ASN A 181 2.73 3.21 -15.95
N ASN A 182 4.03 2.91 -15.82
CA ASN A 182 4.55 1.60 -15.46
C ASN A 182 5.08 1.53 -14.02
N PHE A 183 5.09 2.65 -13.31
CA PHE A 183 5.53 2.71 -11.92
C PHE A 183 4.34 2.51 -10.98
N TYR A 184 4.29 1.39 -10.28
CA TYR A 184 3.20 1.07 -9.36
C TYR A 184 3.37 1.73 -7.99
N MET A 185 2.29 2.37 -7.55
CA MET A 185 2.16 2.95 -6.22
C MET A 185 2.09 1.88 -5.13
N GLN A 186 2.61 2.20 -3.96
CA GLN A 186 2.48 1.37 -2.76
C GLN A 186 1.69 2.09 -1.66
N HIS A 187 1.20 1.32 -0.70
CA HIS A 187 0.57 1.90 0.49
C HIS A 187 1.54 2.81 1.23
N ARG A 188 1.06 3.98 1.66
CA ARG A 188 1.85 5.02 2.35
C ARG A 188 2.88 5.74 1.49
N ASP A 189 2.88 5.59 0.18
CA ASP A 189 3.66 6.48 -0.68
C ASP A 189 3.26 7.93 -0.49
N ILE A 190 4.23 8.82 -0.60
CA ILE A 190 4.00 10.26 -0.63
C ILE A 190 4.48 10.76 -1.99
N ILE A 191 3.57 11.37 -2.74
CA ILE A 191 3.88 12.08 -3.97
C ILE A 191 4.02 13.56 -3.64
N TYR A 192 5.10 14.17 -4.07
CA TYR A 192 5.27 15.61 -4.07
C TYR A 192 5.40 16.10 -5.51
N VAL A 193 4.47 16.94 -5.92
CA VAL A 193 4.50 17.61 -7.22
C VAL A 193 5.14 18.98 -7.06
N SER A 194 6.32 19.16 -7.66
CA SER A 194 7.08 20.40 -7.57
C SER A 194 6.54 21.45 -8.54
N ASP A 195 6.46 22.68 -8.10
CA ASP A 195 6.13 23.86 -8.92
C ASP A 195 7.37 24.61 -9.44
N SER A 196 8.58 24.23 -8.97
CA SER A 196 9.85 24.77 -9.43
C SER A 196 10.99 23.76 -9.34
N ALA A 197 11.91 23.81 -10.29
CA ALA A 197 12.90 22.75 -10.54
C ALA A 197 13.97 22.55 -9.44
N SER A 198 14.14 23.43 -8.46
CA SER A 198 15.31 23.36 -7.57
C SER A 198 15.11 23.75 -6.10
N VAL A 199 14.22 24.68 -5.80
CA VAL A 199 14.19 25.28 -4.45
C VAL A 199 13.40 24.42 -3.46
N ASP A 200 12.35 23.78 -3.89
CA ASP A 200 11.45 23.02 -2.99
C ASP A 200 11.98 21.65 -2.62
N LEU A 201 12.75 20.98 -3.51
CA LEU A 201 13.39 19.73 -3.18
C LEU A 201 14.39 19.89 -2.02
N MET A 202 15.18 20.97 -2.04
CA MET A 202 16.16 21.24 -0.97
C MET A 202 15.47 21.55 0.36
N LYS A 203 14.38 22.31 0.35
CA LYS A 203 13.55 22.53 1.55
C LYS A 203 12.92 21.25 2.07
N PHE A 204 12.39 20.42 1.18
CA PHE A 204 11.78 19.14 1.56
C PHE A 204 12.83 18.15 2.08
N LEU A 205 13.99 18.04 1.43
CA LEU A 205 15.11 17.24 1.91
C LEU A 205 15.63 17.75 3.27
N ALA A 206 15.65 19.07 3.50
CA ALA A 206 15.98 19.63 4.80
C ALA A 206 14.97 19.23 5.88
N ILE A 207 13.68 19.16 5.56
CA ILE A 207 12.64 18.66 6.46
C ILE A 207 12.86 17.17 6.76
N ILE A 208 13.09 16.35 5.75
CA ILE A 208 13.39 14.91 5.93
C ILE A 208 14.68 14.74 6.76
N GLN A 209 15.73 15.51 6.48
CA GLN A 209 16.97 15.49 7.26
C GLN A 209 16.75 15.94 8.71
N SER A 210 15.91 16.93 8.94
CA SER A 210 15.58 17.37 10.31
C SER A 210 14.85 16.28 11.09
N ILE A 211 13.91 15.57 10.44
CA ILE A 211 13.20 14.42 11.05
C ILE A 211 14.16 13.26 11.32
N THR A 212 15.06 12.94 10.38
CA THR A 212 16.04 11.86 10.56
C THR A 212 17.17 12.20 11.51
N SER A 213 17.56 13.46 11.64
CA SER A 213 18.56 13.93 12.60
C SER A 213 18.01 13.99 14.02
N THR A 214 16.76 14.37 14.19
CA THR A 214 16.04 14.29 15.48
C THR A 214 15.90 12.82 15.93
N ALA A 215 15.74 11.89 14.98
CA ALA A 215 15.68 10.46 15.21
C ALA A 215 17.00 9.82 15.71
N ARG A 216 18.13 10.48 15.50
CA ARG A 216 19.41 10.06 16.08
C ARG A 216 19.51 10.33 17.59
N GLY A 217 18.63 11.15 18.13
CA GLY A 217 18.59 11.52 19.55
C GLY A 217 17.62 10.72 20.43
N THR A 218 16.73 9.91 19.84
CA THR A 218 15.74 9.15 20.59
C THR A 218 15.64 7.70 20.12
N VAL A 219 15.89 6.78 21.05
CA VAL A 219 15.83 5.31 20.91
C VAL A 219 14.42 4.81 20.54
N GLY A 220 13.41 5.69 20.49
CA GLY A 220 12.01 5.36 20.24
C GLY A 220 11.66 4.98 18.78
N LEU A 221 12.39 5.50 17.80
CA LEU A 221 12.04 5.27 16.39
C LEU A 221 12.34 3.87 15.85
N ALA A 222 13.18 3.10 16.51
CA ALA A 222 13.42 1.70 16.15
C ALA A 222 12.20 0.81 16.46
N GLN A 223 11.38 1.22 17.42
CA GLN A 223 10.13 0.54 17.79
C GLN A 223 9.04 0.90 16.77
N ASP A 224 8.90 2.19 16.42
CA ASP A 224 7.90 2.67 15.46
C ASP A 224 8.12 2.13 14.04
N ILE A 225 9.39 1.90 13.64
CA ILE A 225 9.73 1.28 12.34
C ILE A 225 9.38 -0.22 12.35
N LYS A 226 9.48 -0.92 13.48
CA LYS A 226 9.06 -2.32 13.59
C LYS A 226 7.54 -2.47 13.44
N ASP A 227 6.78 -1.56 14.03
CA ASP A 227 5.31 -1.56 13.97
C ASP A 227 4.77 -1.12 12.58
N LEU A 228 5.63 -0.46 11.77
CA LEU A 228 5.33 -0.06 10.39
C LEU A 228 5.58 -1.18 9.36
N VAL A 229 6.28 -2.25 9.72
CA VAL A 229 6.71 -3.35 8.83
C VAL A 229 5.92 -4.64 9.12
N GLN A 230 5.14 -4.69 10.19
CA GLN A 230 4.12 -5.71 10.46
C GLN A 230 2.77 -5.25 9.89
#